data_54c95ab2f29b70b60c834e52a6f24be7
#
_entry.id   54c95ab2f29b70b60c834e52a6f24be7
#
_cell.length_a   1.000
_cell.length_b   1.000
_cell.length_c   1.000
_cell.angle_alpha   90.00
_cell.angle_beta   90.00
_cell.angle_gamma   90.00
#
_symmetry.space_group_name_H-M   'P 1'
#
loop_
_entity.id
_entity.type
_entity.pdbx_description
1 polymer ?
#
loop_
_entity_poly.entity_id
_entity_poly.type
_entity_poly.pdbx_seq_one_letter_code
_entity_poly.pdbx_strand_id
1 'polypeptide(L)'
;MVSRPGCFEDSPEAEIISGGVSAKTWDAVAIGRHGNFLHWGFAASSDDMTDEARDVFANAVVYIAGFAGQTPVARKYNARIITRHDITLRAFSATRRAYALNVETMKNHAARIEDLKHMICMTPTEKKNVLK
;
A
#
# COMPACT_ATOMS: atom_id res chain seq x y z
N MET A 1 7.89 4.46 2.60
CA MET A 1 7.95 3.02 2.21
C MET A 1 6.55 2.46 2.32
N VAL A 2 6.13 1.53 1.44
CA VAL A 2 4.79 0.95 1.49
C VAL A 2 4.94 -0.55 1.72
N SER A 3 4.24 -1.08 2.71
CA SER A 3 4.15 -2.51 2.98
C SER A 3 2.73 -3.02 2.71
N ARG A 4 2.61 -4.28 2.30
CA ARG A 4 1.32 -4.93 2.07
C ARG A 4 0.95 -5.81 3.27
N PRO A 5 -0.38 -6.03 3.52
CA PRO A 5 -0.87 -6.85 4.63
C PRO A 5 -0.25 -8.25 4.69
N GLY A 6 -0.09 -8.92 3.56
CA GLY A 6 0.45 -10.28 3.51
C GLY A 6 1.86 -10.48 4.08
N CYS A 7 2.56 -9.39 4.46
CA CYS A 7 3.80 -9.48 5.23
C CYS A 7 3.57 -9.61 6.74
N PHE A 8 2.33 -9.35 7.21
CA PHE A 8 1.96 -9.29 8.62
C PHE A 8 0.97 -10.38 9.03
N GLU A 9 0.03 -10.77 8.14
CA GLU A 9 -1.15 -11.57 8.49
C GLU A 9 -0.86 -12.98 9.01
N ASP A 10 0.22 -13.62 8.56
CA ASP A 10 0.54 -15.02 8.92
C ASP A 10 1.78 -15.15 9.81
N SER A 11 2.23 -14.05 10.38
CA SER A 11 3.37 -14.03 11.29
C SER A 11 2.88 -13.72 12.70
N PRO A 12 2.97 -14.65 13.67
CA PRO A 12 2.49 -14.41 15.04
C PRO A 12 3.23 -13.27 15.74
N GLU A 13 4.44 -12.97 15.27
CA GLU A 13 5.26 -11.85 15.72
C GLU A 13 4.94 -10.52 15.04
N ALA A 14 4.01 -10.52 14.08
CA ALA A 14 3.67 -9.33 13.30
C ALA A 14 2.21 -8.92 13.52
N GLU A 15 1.97 -7.63 13.42
CA GLU A 15 0.67 -7.02 13.67
C GLU A 15 0.44 -5.82 12.75
N ILE A 16 -0.78 -5.72 12.19
CA ILE A 16 -1.25 -4.54 11.49
C ILE A 16 -1.97 -3.66 12.51
N ILE A 17 -1.40 -2.49 12.80
CA ILE A 17 -1.97 -1.52 13.75
C ILE A 17 -2.92 -0.59 13.00
N SER A 18 -2.53 -0.14 11.80
CA SER A 18 -3.35 0.73 10.97
C SER A 18 -3.16 0.42 9.50
N GLY A 19 -4.26 0.35 8.78
CA GLY A 19 -4.28 0.29 7.31
C GLY A 19 -4.22 1.67 6.67
N GLY A 20 -4.01 1.70 5.37
CA GLY A 20 -3.99 2.91 4.57
C GLY A 20 -4.05 2.64 3.09
N VAL A 21 -4.14 3.71 2.32
CA VAL A 21 -4.11 3.67 0.86
C VAL A 21 -2.89 4.44 0.36
N SER A 22 -2.19 3.88 -0.60
CA SER A 22 -1.07 4.55 -1.26
C SER A 22 -1.27 4.55 -2.78
N ALA A 23 -0.51 5.39 -3.48
CA ALA A 23 -0.52 5.40 -4.95
C ALA A 23 -0.12 4.07 -5.59
N LYS A 24 0.52 3.17 -4.84
CA LYS A 24 1.00 1.86 -5.32
C LYS A 24 0.08 0.70 -4.98
N THR A 25 -0.75 0.84 -3.95
CA THR A 25 -1.66 -0.19 -3.49
C THR A 25 -2.77 0.40 -2.64
N TRP A 26 -3.97 -0.14 -2.78
CA TRP A 26 -5.13 0.26 -2.01
C TRP A 26 -5.15 -0.39 -0.61
N ASP A 27 -4.36 -1.44 -0.40
CA ASP A 27 -4.27 -2.26 0.81
C ASP A 27 -2.92 -2.08 1.50
N ALA A 28 -2.49 -0.85 1.73
CA ALA A 28 -1.23 -0.58 2.40
C ALA A 28 -1.33 -0.75 3.92
N VAL A 29 -0.24 -1.18 4.54
CA VAL A 29 -0.04 -1.06 5.98
C VAL A 29 0.57 0.30 6.25
N ALA A 30 -0.14 1.15 6.97
CA ALA A 30 0.33 2.48 7.37
C ALA A 30 1.19 2.41 8.64
N ILE A 31 0.73 1.67 9.65
CA ILE A 31 1.49 1.40 10.87
C ILE A 31 1.40 -0.10 11.14
N GLY A 32 2.54 -0.72 11.39
CA GLY A 32 2.60 -2.15 11.71
C GLY A 32 3.80 -2.49 12.58
N ARG A 33 3.75 -3.65 13.21
CA ARG A 33 4.84 -4.18 14.03
C ARG A 33 5.31 -5.52 13.48
N HIS A 34 6.60 -5.77 13.57
CA HIS A 34 7.19 -7.09 13.32
C HIS A 34 8.30 -7.35 14.35
N GLY A 35 8.01 -8.20 15.32
CA GLY A 35 8.88 -8.38 16.48
C GLY A 35 9.06 -7.06 17.23
N ASN A 36 10.28 -6.60 17.37
CA ASN A 36 10.64 -5.31 17.98
C ASN A 36 10.83 -4.17 16.96
N PHE A 37 10.43 -4.37 15.68
CA PHE A 37 10.46 -3.32 14.66
C PHE A 37 9.07 -2.72 14.46
N LEU A 38 9.01 -1.40 14.48
CA LEU A 38 7.84 -0.62 14.09
C LEU A 38 7.99 -0.18 12.63
N HIS A 39 6.98 -0.48 11.82
CA HIS A 39 6.82 0.10 10.50
C HIS A 39 5.99 1.39 10.62
N TRP A 40 6.59 2.51 10.25
CA TRP A 40 5.93 3.79 10.11
C TRP A 40 5.90 4.16 8.63
N GLY A 41 4.73 4.06 8.01
CA GLY A 41 4.56 4.17 6.54
C GLY A 41 4.51 5.61 6.01
N PHE A 42 4.53 6.60 6.90
CA PHE A 42 4.46 8.00 6.52
C PHE A 42 5.86 8.57 6.27
N ALA A 43 5.97 9.44 5.24
CA ALA A 43 7.23 10.07 4.84
C ALA A 43 7.38 11.50 5.39
N ALA A 44 6.34 12.02 6.04
CA ALA A 44 6.37 13.37 6.59
C ALA A 44 7.43 13.52 7.69
N SER A 45 8.10 14.67 7.70
CA SER A 45 8.94 15.09 8.81
C SER A 45 8.09 15.34 10.05
N SER A 46 8.67 15.25 11.23
CA SER A 46 7.99 15.60 12.48
C SER A 46 7.45 17.04 12.49
N ASP A 47 8.11 17.93 11.77
CA ASP A 47 7.72 19.33 11.66
C ASP A 47 6.46 19.53 10.80
N ASP A 48 6.21 18.59 9.87
CA ASP A 48 5.05 18.61 8.97
C ASP A 48 3.86 17.80 9.54
N MET A 49 3.99 17.21 10.72
CA MET A 49 2.92 16.45 11.37
C MET A 49 1.95 17.38 12.12
N THR A 50 0.65 17.03 12.10
CA THR A 50 -0.32 17.62 13.04
C THR A 50 -0.04 17.19 14.46
N ASP A 51 -0.60 17.86 15.45
CA ASP A 51 -0.40 17.50 16.85
C ASP A 51 -0.90 16.09 17.15
N GLU A 52 -2.06 15.69 16.59
CA GLU A 52 -2.60 14.33 16.72
C GLU A 52 -1.67 13.26 16.09
N ALA A 53 -1.04 13.58 14.96
CA ALA A 53 -0.10 12.66 14.32
C ALA A 53 1.20 12.51 15.14
N ARG A 54 1.64 13.55 15.82
CA ARG A 54 2.76 13.50 16.77
C ARG A 54 2.41 12.64 17.98
N ASP A 55 1.21 12.77 18.52
CA ASP A 55 0.72 11.95 19.64
C ASP A 55 0.66 10.48 19.24
N VAL A 56 0.14 10.16 18.06
CA VAL A 56 0.13 8.79 17.52
C VAL A 56 1.55 8.27 17.37
N PHE A 57 2.48 9.07 16.86
CA PHE A 57 3.88 8.67 16.71
C PHE A 57 4.54 8.42 18.08
N ALA A 58 4.34 9.30 19.06
CA ALA A 58 4.85 9.13 20.41
C ALA A 58 4.31 7.86 21.07
N ASN A 59 3.01 7.61 20.95
CA ASN A 59 2.38 6.38 21.44
C ASN A 59 2.91 5.14 20.73
N ALA A 60 3.19 5.20 19.43
CA ALA A 60 3.77 4.10 18.68
C ALA A 60 5.20 3.77 19.14
N VAL A 61 6.00 4.79 19.51
CA VAL A 61 7.34 4.60 20.09
C VAL A 61 7.26 3.95 21.48
N VAL A 62 6.33 4.40 22.32
CA VAL A 62 6.11 3.78 23.65
C VAL A 62 5.62 2.33 23.50
N TYR A 63 4.71 2.10 22.58
CA TYR A 63 4.20 0.77 22.28
C TYR A 63 5.30 -0.21 21.85
N ILE A 64 6.15 0.17 20.89
CA ILE A 64 7.21 -0.72 20.40
C ILE A 64 8.28 -1.00 21.46
N ALA A 65 8.51 -0.09 22.40
CA ALA A 65 9.45 -0.30 23.51
C ALA A 65 9.05 -1.51 24.39
N GLY A 66 7.76 -1.81 24.50
CA GLY A 66 7.24 -3.01 25.18
C GLY A 66 7.67 -4.34 24.54
N PHE A 67 8.18 -4.31 23.32
CA PHE A 67 8.63 -5.49 22.56
C PHE A 67 10.16 -5.56 22.41
N ALA A 68 10.91 -4.81 23.19
CA ALA A 68 12.37 -4.72 23.08
C ALA A 68 13.10 -6.08 23.18
N GLY A 69 12.52 -7.07 23.87
CA GLY A 69 13.06 -8.44 23.97
C GLY A 69 12.72 -9.36 22.80
N GLN A 70 11.90 -8.92 21.84
CA GLN A 70 11.52 -9.73 20.67
C GLN A 70 12.50 -9.52 19.52
N THR A 71 12.67 -10.57 18.72
CA THR A 71 13.49 -10.50 17.50
C THR A 71 12.61 -10.73 16.30
N PRO A 72 12.67 -9.89 15.26
CA PRO A 72 11.92 -10.13 14.03
C PRO A 72 12.47 -11.35 13.31
N VAL A 73 11.57 -12.16 12.76
CA VAL A 73 11.95 -13.31 11.94
C VAL A 73 12.13 -12.84 10.50
N ALA A 74 13.39 -12.71 10.07
CA ALA A 74 13.69 -12.41 8.68
C ALA A 74 13.38 -13.63 7.80
N ARG A 75 12.46 -13.46 6.84
CA ARG A 75 12.11 -14.51 5.86
C ARG A 75 12.60 -14.12 4.48
N LYS A 76 13.25 -15.05 3.79
CA LYS A 76 13.63 -14.84 2.39
C LYS A 76 12.36 -14.75 1.54
N TYR A 77 12.31 -13.84 0.60
CA TYR A 77 11.16 -13.63 -0.28
C TYR A 77 10.76 -14.89 -1.06
N ASN A 78 11.75 -15.64 -1.56
CA ASN A 78 11.56 -16.87 -2.31
C ASN A 78 11.27 -18.12 -1.45
N ALA A 79 11.41 -18.02 -0.12
CA ALA A 79 11.02 -19.04 0.83
C ALA A 79 9.73 -18.69 1.58
N ARG A 80 9.01 -17.68 1.11
CA ARG A 80 7.76 -17.19 1.71
C ARG A 80 6.71 -18.30 1.67
N ILE A 81 6.13 -18.59 2.82
CA ILE A 81 4.96 -19.45 2.91
C ILE A 81 3.80 -18.72 2.22
N ILE A 82 3.04 -19.44 1.38
CA ILE A 82 1.83 -18.91 0.77
C ILE A 82 0.84 -18.61 1.90
N THR A 83 0.49 -17.33 2.02
CA THR A 83 -0.42 -16.86 3.06
C THR A 83 -1.88 -17.12 2.66
N ARG A 84 -2.78 -17.06 3.64
CA ARG A 84 -4.23 -17.11 3.38
C ARG A 84 -4.64 -15.98 2.42
N HIS A 85 -4.05 -14.81 2.58
CA HIS A 85 -4.26 -13.66 1.68
C HIS A 85 -3.86 -13.98 0.24
N ASP A 86 -2.67 -14.56 0.01
CA ASP A 86 -2.22 -14.97 -1.32
C ASP A 86 -3.18 -15.99 -1.97
N ILE A 87 -3.68 -16.95 -1.18
CA ILE A 87 -4.65 -17.95 -1.65
C ILE A 87 -5.98 -17.27 -2.02
N THR A 88 -6.46 -16.37 -1.17
CA THR A 88 -7.71 -15.63 -1.41
C THR A 88 -7.61 -14.77 -2.67
N LEU A 89 -6.51 -14.05 -2.87
CA LEU A 89 -6.28 -13.26 -4.09
C LEU A 89 -6.23 -14.15 -5.34
N ARG A 90 -5.57 -15.31 -5.27
CA ARG A 90 -5.51 -16.25 -6.38
C ARG A 90 -6.88 -16.85 -6.70
N ALA A 91 -7.63 -17.23 -5.67
CA ALA A 91 -8.99 -17.73 -5.83
C ALA A 91 -9.90 -16.68 -6.45
N PHE A 92 -9.81 -15.42 -5.97
CA PHE A 92 -10.56 -14.31 -6.56
C PHE A 92 -10.16 -14.06 -8.01
N SER A 93 -8.86 -14.03 -8.32
CA SER A 93 -8.37 -13.77 -9.68
C SER A 93 -8.80 -14.84 -10.69
N ALA A 94 -9.12 -16.04 -10.22
CA ALA A 94 -9.65 -17.14 -11.05
C ALA A 94 -11.17 -17.02 -11.32
N THR A 95 -11.87 -16.06 -10.71
CA THR A 95 -13.31 -15.89 -10.91
C THR A 95 -13.64 -15.13 -12.18
N ARG A 96 -14.83 -15.40 -12.75
CA ARG A 96 -15.38 -14.62 -13.89
C ARG A 96 -15.51 -13.14 -13.54
N ARG A 97 -15.80 -12.82 -12.28
CA ARG A 97 -15.92 -11.43 -11.80
C ARG A 97 -14.57 -10.69 -11.87
N ALA A 98 -13.49 -11.31 -11.43
CA ALA A 98 -12.16 -10.72 -11.54
C ALA A 98 -11.72 -10.53 -12.99
N TYR A 99 -12.04 -11.50 -13.86
CA TYR A 99 -11.78 -11.38 -15.29
C TYR A 99 -12.53 -10.17 -15.89
N ALA A 100 -13.81 -10.00 -15.58
CA ALA A 100 -14.61 -8.88 -16.07
C ALA A 100 -14.03 -7.52 -15.59
N LEU A 101 -13.66 -7.42 -14.31
CA LEU A 101 -13.01 -6.22 -13.75
C LEU A 101 -11.68 -5.92 -14.45
N ASN A 102 -10.86 -6.93 -14.70
CA ASN A 102 -9.59 -6.76 -15.40
C ASN A 102 -9.78 -6.29 -16.83
N VAL A 103 -10.75 -6.84 -17.56
CA VAL A 103 -11.08 -6.41 -18.93
C VAL A 103 -11.54 -4.95 -18.94
N GLU A 104 -12.41 -4.56 -18.02
CA GLU A 104 -12.87 -3.17 -17.90
C GLU A 104 -11.71 -2.23 -17.56
N THR A 105 -10.86 -2.60 -16.61
CA THR A 105 -9.66 -1.83 -16.26
C THR A 105 -8.74 -1.65 -17.45
N MET A 106 -8.49 -2.70 -18.23
CA MET A 106 -7.64 -2.63 -19.41
C MET A 106 -8.24 -1.74 -20.50
N LYS A 107 -9.57 -1.78 -20.70
CA LYS A 107 -10.27 -0.88 -21.63
C LYS A 107 -10.11 0.57 -21.21
N ASN A 108 -10.28 0.86 -19.92
CA ASN A 108 -10.13 2.22 -19.38
C ASN A 108 -8.68 2.71 -19.51
N HIS A 109 -7.71 1.83 -19.29
CA HIS A 109 -6.28 2.17 -19.49
C HIS A 109 -5.99 2.46 -20.98
N ALA A 110 -6.52 1.66 -21.90
CA ALA A 110 -6.33 1.86 -23.34
C ALA A 110 -6.94 3.20 -23.79
N ALA A 111 -8.17 3.51 -23.35
CA ALA A 111 -8.82 4.80 -23.62
C ALA A 111 -7.99 5.97 -23.09
N ARG A 112 -7.50 5.87 -21.85
CA ARG A 112 -6.65 6.91 -21.24
C ARG A 112 -5.32 7.11 -21.97
N ILE A 113 -4.72 6.05 -22.51
CA ILE A 113 -3.50 6.17 -23.30
C ILE A 113 -3.79 6.90 -24.62
N GLU A 114 -4.93 6.63 -25.24
CA GLU A 114 -5.34 7.29 -26.47
C GLU A 114 -5.62 8.78 -26.24
N ASP A 115 -6.30 9.12 -25.16
CA ASP A 115 -6.52 10.51 -24.73
C ASP A 115 -5.18 11.25 -24.49
N LEU A 116 -4.23 10.59 -23.83
CA LEU A 116 -2.90 11.15 -23.59
C LEU A 116 -2.12 11.37 -24.88
N LYS A 117 -2.19 10.46 -25.83
CA LYS A 117 -1.59 10.65 -27.17
C LYS A 117 -2.21 11.85 -27.88
N HIS A 118 -3.53 11.98 -27.84
CA HIS A 118 -4.24 13.12 -28.39
C HIS A 118 -3.76 14.43 -27.76
N MET A 119 -3.69 14.48 -26.42
CA MET A 119 -3.19 15.65 -25.70
C MET A 119 -1.72 16.02 -26.03
N ILE A 120 -0.87 15.05 -26.29
CA ILE A 120 0.53 15.27 -26.67
C ILE A 120 0.60 15.93 -28.07
N CYS A 121 -0.29 15.54 -28.98
CA CYS A 121 -0.36 16.09 -30.32
C CYS A 121 -1.07 17.45 -30.42
N MET A 122 -1.73 17.90 -29.34
CA MET A 122 -2.41 19.20 -29.30
C MET A 122 -1.43 20.37 -29.30
N THR A 123 -1.81 21.43 -30.03
CA THR A 123 -1.11 22.72 -29.97
C THR A 123 -1.26 23.39 -28.59
N PRO A 124 -0.38 24.33 -28.21
CA PRO A 124 -0.48 25.04 -26.93
C PRO A 124 -1.82 25.77 -26.72
N THR A 125 -2.46 26.21 -27.78
CA THR A 125 -3.76 26.90 -27.76
C THR A 125 -4.90 25.92 -27.44
N GLU A 126 -4.88 24.75 -28.06
CA GLU A 126 -5.88 23.69 -27.81
C GLU A 126 -5.78 23.14 -26.38
N LYS A 127 -4.55 22.97 -25.84
CA LYS A 127 -4.33 22.56 -24.45
C LYS A 127 -4.95 23.51 -23.43
N LYS A 128 -4.89 24.83 -23.69
CA LYS A 128 -5.50 25.84 -22.79
C LYS A 128 -7.03 25.77 -22.76
N ASN A 129 -7.66 25.28 -23.81
CA ASN A 129 -9.13 25.18 -23.88
C ASN A 129 -9.67 23.93 -23.20
N VAL A 130 -8.90 22.87 -23.09
CA VAL A 130 -9.28 21.61 -22.44
C VAL A 130 -9.09 21.68 -20.90
N LEU A 131 -8.23 22.57 -20.42
CA LEU A 131 -7.90 22.73 -19.00
C LEU A 131 -8.74 23.82 -18.28
N LYS A 132 -9.77 24.36 -18.92
CA LYS A 132 -10.79 25.23 -18.32
C LYS A 132 -12.04 24.44 -17.99
#